data_bad1b002e6963d2408902ea2a622005d
#
_entry.id   bad1b002e6963d2408902ea2a622005d
#
_cell.length_a   1.000
_cell.length_b   1.000
_cell.length_c   1.000
_cell.angle_alpha   90.00
_cell.angle_beta   90.00
_cell.angle_gamma   90.00
#
_symmetry.space_group_name_H-M   'P 1'
#
loop_
_entity.id
_entity.type
_entity.pdbx_description
1 polymer ?
#
loop_
_entity_poly.entity_id
_entity_poly.type
_entity_poly.pdbx_seq_one_letter_code
_entity_poly.pdbx_strand_id
1 'polypeptide(L)'
;MPQHFHLSDTDTALPLQEACLSQLLDSFRPQSSGSILRKLTSRAFGEPSDTTILPPVILCIGTDRLIGDSLGPLTGSLLQRAHCPLPVYGTLAQPVHALNLADFLAEIRRTHPNSPVIAIDASLGPDSRIGCLTLRPHGLQPGAGVHKRLAPAGDISITGITGPNSRQPYLSLQTARLATVMAMAEEICACILQVGKTDTTTS
;
A
#
# COMPACT_ATOMS: atom_id res chain seq x y z
N MET A 1 -0.29 13.92 6.39
CA MET A 1 0.94 13.66 7.15
C MET A 1 1.14 12.16 7.26
N PRO A 2 2.38 11.61 7.24
CA PRO A 2 2.61 10.18 7.44
C PRO A 2 2.21 9.78 8.86
N GLN A 3 1.54 8.62 8.99
CA GLN A 3 1.16 8.03 10.27
C GLN A 3 2.03 6.80 10.52
N HIS A 4 2.42 6.58 11.76
CA HIS A 4 3.35 5.53 12.17
C HIS A 4 2.72 4.62 13.22
N PHE A 5 2.86 3.31 13.03
CA PHE A 5 2.34 2.26 13.89
C PHE A 5 3.48 1.31 14.24
N HIS A 6 3.59 0.87 15.49
CA HIS A 6 4.62 -0.07 15.92
C HIS A 6 3.99 -1.41 16.32
N LEU A 7 4.60 -2.54 15.95
CA LEU A 7 4.09 -3.88 16.25
C LEU A 7 3.94 -4.18 17.75
N SER A 8 4.68 -3.45 18.61
CA SER A 8 4.56 -3.60 20.06
C SER A 8 3.33 -2.89 20.65
N ASP A 9 2.68 -2.03 19.86
CA ASP A 9 1.48 -1.33 20.29
C ASP A 9 0.34 -2.33 20.24
N THR A 10 -0.34 -2.51 21.36
CA THR A 10 -1.45 -3.46 21.47
C THR A 10 -2.54 -3.05 20.48
N ASP A 11 -2.90 -3.98 19.57
CA ASP A 11 -3.95 -3.76 18.57
C ASP A 11 -3.62 -2.73 17.47
N THR A 12 -2.48 -2.92 16.79
CA THR A 12 -2.03 -2.03 15.68
C THR A 12 -2.96 -2.12 14.45
N ALA A 13 -3.66 -3.23 14.26
CA ALA A 13 -4.48 -3.45 13.06
C ALA A 13 -5.66 -2.48 12.97
N LEU A 14 -6.37 -2.19 14.06
CA LEU A 14 -7.51 -1.27 14.06
C LEU A 14 -7.12 0.18 13.76
N PRO A 15 -6.13 0.80 14.44
CA PRO A 15 -5.66 2.14 14.10
C PRO A 15 -5.14 2.26 12.67
N LEU A 16 -4.43 1.24 12.17
CA LEU A 16 -3.95 1.22 10.80
C LEU A 16 -5.10 1.17 9.79
N GLN A 17 -6.13 0.37 10.07
CA GLN A 17 -7.33 0.28 9.25
C GLN A 17 -8.10 1.59 9.18
N GLU A 18 -8.38 2.21 10.32
CA GLU A 18 -9.09 3.49 10.39
C GLU A 18 -8.35 4.57 9.61
N ALA A 19 -7.01 4.58 9.75
CA ALA A 19 -6.15 5.50 9.01
C ALA A 19 -6.17 5.20 7.50
N CYS A 20 -6.13 3.93 7.07
CA CYS A 20 -6.24 3.54 5.67
C CYS A 20 -7.59 3.97 5.07
N LEU A 21 -8.69 3.70 5.76
CA LEU A 21 -10.04 4.11 5.31
C LEU A 21 -10.16 5.62 5.21
N SER A 22 -9.67 6.36 6.21
CA SER A 22 -9.68 7.84 6.18
C SER A 22 -8.90 8.37 4.98
N GLN A 23 -7.71 7.83 4.71
CA GLN A 23 -6.90 8.29 3.59
C GLN A 23 -7.48 7.90 2.23
N LEU A 24 -8.11 6.72 2.11
CA LEU A 24 -8.87 6.34 0.93
C LEU A 24 -10.00 7.33 0.67
N LEU A 25 -10.82 7.59 1.67
CA LEU A 25 -11.93 8.54 1.56
C LEU A 25 -11.44 9.95 1.19
N ASP A 26 -10.33 10.42 1.77
CA ASP A 26 -9.75 11.72 1.46
C ASP A 26 -9.17 11.79 0.03
N SER A 27 -8.61 10.70 -0.48
CA SER A 27 -8.08 10.60 -1.84
C SER A 27 -9.19 10.68 -2.90
N PHE A 28 -10.41 10.25 -2.55
CA PHE A 28 -11.59 10.28 -3.42
C PHE A 28 -12.50 11.48 -3.17
N ARG A 29 -12.29 12.26 -2.10
CA ARG A 29 -12.99 13.55 -1.98
C ARG A 29 -12.63 14.41 -3.17
N PRO A 30 -13.62 14.91 -3.93
CA PRO A 30 -13.36 15.86 -4.99
C PRO A 30 -12.61 17.02 -4.37
N GLN A 31 -11.37 17.23 -4.80
CA GLN A 31 -10.53 18.33 -4.33
C GLN A 31 -11.29 19.65 -4.56
N SER A 32 -11.85 20.21 -3.52
CA SER A 32 -12.56 21.47 -3.52
C SER A 32 -11.62 22.68 -3.63
N SER A 33 -10.53 22.53 -4.37
CA SER A 33 -9.60 23.60 -4.70
C SER A 33 -9.90 24.13 -6.09
N GLY A 34 -10.73 25.16 -6.12
CA GLY A 34 -10.61 26.31 -7.01
C GLY A 34 -10.47 26.03 -8.51
N SER A 35 -11.40 25.40 -9.16
CA SER A 35 -11.55 25.63 -10.59
C SER A 35 -12.86 26.36 -10.86
N ILE A 36 -12.75 27.61 -11.32
CA ILE A 36 -13.85 28.41 -11.87
C ILE A 36 -14.59 27.62 -12.98
N LEU A 37 -13.89 26.73 -13.67
CA LEU A 37 -14.45 25.83 -14.68
C LEU A 37 -15.52 24.89 -14.09
N ARG A 38 -15.32 24.39 -12.86
CA ARG A 38 -16.26 23.46 -12.22
C ARG A 38 -17.56 24.17 -11.78
N LYS A 39 -17.50 25.44 -11.39
CA LYS A 39 -18.68 26.25 -11.11
C LYS A 39 -19.53 26.52 -12.36
N LEU A 40 -18.95 26.48 -13.55
CA LEU A 40 -19.66 26.68 -14.81
C LEU A 40 -20.28 25.37 -15.33
N THR A 41 -19.67 24.22 -15.09
CA THR A 41 -20.19 22.92 -15.55
C THR A 41 -21.23 22.32 -14.61
N SER A 42 -21.14 22.51 -13.29
CA SER A 42 -22.20 22.08 -12.34
C SER A 42 -23.52 22.79 -12.55
N ARG A 43 -23.51 23.99 -13.09
CA ARG A 43 -24.71 24.76 -13.42
C ARG A 43 -25.43 24.27 -14.69
N ALA A 44 -24.71 23.53 -15.55
CA ALA A 44 -25.23 23.06 -16.84
C ALA A 44 -25.68 21.60 -16.84
N PHE A 45 -25.13 20.73 -15.99
CA PHE A 45 -25.29 19.27 -16.08
C PHE A 45 -25.68 18.57 -14.77
N GLY A 46 -26.00 19.27 -13.71
CA GLY A 46 -26.34 18.66 -12.40
C GLY A 46 -25.09 18.10 -11.68
N GLU A 47 -25.09 18.12 -10.37
CA GLU A 47 -24.07 17.47 -9.56
C GLU A 47 -24.13 15.96 -9.82
N PRO A 48 -23.00 15.27 -10.16
CA PRO A 48 -22.95 13.82 -10.08
C PRO A 48 -23.02 13.44 -8.59
N SER A 49 -24.20 13.04 -8.15
CA SER A 49 -24.49 12.72 -6.74
C SER A 49 -24.02 11.32 -6.31
N ASP A 50 -23.17 10.67 -7.09
CA ASP A 50 -22.72 9.30 -6.79
C ASP A 50 -21.21 9.19 -6.99
N THR A 51 -20.45 9.56 -5.96
CA THR A 51 -19.03 9.24 -5.91
C THR A 51 -18.90 7.81 -5.39
N THR A 52 -19.26 6.84 -6.22
CA THR A 52 -18.99 5.43 -5.93
C THR A 52 -17.49 5.26 -5.86
N ILE A 53 -16.98 5.06 -4.65
CA ILE A 53 -15.57 4.74 -4.43
C ILE A 53 -15.35 3.32 -4.97
N LEU A 54 -14.51 3.18 -6.01
CA LEU A 54 -14.17 1.88 -6.54
C LEU A 54 -13.30 1.10 -5.54
N PRO A 55 -13.47 -0.23 -5.43
CA PRO A 55 -12.66 -1.04 -4.56
C PRO A 55 -11.16 -0.87 -4.88
N PRO A 56 -10.31 -0.70 -3.85
CA PRO A 56 -8.89 -0.50 -4.06
C PRO A 56 -8.20 -1.76 -4.60
N VAL A 57 -7.14 -1.55 -5.36
CA VAL A 57 -6.22 -2.60 -5.79
C VAL A 57 -5.03 -2.65 -4.82
N ILE A 58 -4.65 -3.83 -4.38
CA ILE A 58 -3.52 -4.03 -3.49
C ILE A 58 -2.30 -4.42 -4.31
N LEU A 59 -1.25 -3.61 -4.25
CA LEU A 59 0.02 -3.81 -4.94
C LEU A 59 1.13 -4.07 -3.92
N CYS A 60 1.52 -5.33 -3.78
CA CYS A 60 2.56 -5.78 -2.86
C CYS A 60 3.90 -5.85 -3.60
N ILE A 61 4.85 -5.00 -3.22
CA ILE A 61 6.14 -4.84 -3.91
C ILE A 61 7.24 -5.48 -3.07
N GLY A 62 8.19 -6.14 -3.73
CA GLY A 62 9.36 -6.75 -3.11
C GLY A 62 9.74 -8.09 -3.74
N THR A 63 10.69 -8.81 -3.13
CA THR A 63 11.15 -10.13 -3.57
C THR A 63 11.38 -11.05 -2.38
N ASP A 64 11.13 -12.34 -2.58
CA ASP A 64 11.42 -13.41 -1.61
C ASP A 64 12.91 -13.78 -1.51
N ARG A 65 13.75 -13.23 -2.39
CA ARG A 65 15.20 -13.48 -2.40
C ARG A 65 15.96 -12.83 -1.25
N LEU A 66 15.34 -11.83 -0.62
CA LEU A 66 15.87 -11.11 0.54
C LEU A 66 14.79 -11.05 1.62
N ILE A 67 15.12 -11.52 2.82
CA ILE A 67 14.14 -11.60 3.93
C ILE A 67 13.48 -10.24 4.17
N GLY A 68 14.25 -9.16 4.26
CA GLY A 68 13.72 -7.82 4.52
C GLY A 68 12.85 -7.27 3.39
N ASP A 69 13.06 -7.72 2.15
CA ASP A 69 12.30 -7.28 0.98
C ASP A 69 11.07 -8.16 0.71
N SER A 70 10.86 -9.20 1.51
CA SER A 70 9.75 -10.14 1.34
C SER A 70 8.42 -9.65 1.95
N LEU A 71 8.38 -8.49 2.61
CA LEU A 71 7.18 -7.96 3.26
C LEU A 71 5.97 -7.92 2.31
N GLY A 72 6.14 -7.30 1.14
CA GLY A 72 5.08 -7.23 0.13
C GLY A 72 4.61 -8.62 -0.32
N PRO A 73 5.49 -9.46 -0.88
CA PRO A 73 5.12 -10.81 -1.33
C PRO A 73 4.49 -11.70 -0.24
N LEU A 74 4.93 -11.60 1.00
CA LEU A 74 4.32 -12.29 2.13
C LEU A 74 2.89 -11.79 2.38
N THR A 75 2.71 -10.47 2.47
CA THR A 75 1.39 -9.85 2.64
C THR A 75 0.44 -10.27 1.52
N GLY A 76 0.87 -10.19 0.26
CA GLY A 76 0.05 -10.59 -0.88
C GLY A 76 -0.36 -12.07 -0.82
N SER A 77 0.56 -12.94 -0.41
CA SER A 77 0.27 -14.38 -0.25
C SER A 77 -0.69 -14.66 0.91
N LEU A 78 -0.57 -13.93 2.02
CA LEU A 78 -1.51 -14.02 3.14
C LEU A 78 -2.91 -13.57 2.73
N LEU A 79 -3.02 -12.45 2.00
CA LEU A 79 -4.28 -11.94 1.46
C LEU A 79 -4.97 -12.95 0.53
N GLN A 80 -4.21 -13.59 -0.39
CA GLN A 80 -4.75 -14.64 -1.24
C GLN A 80 -5.27 -15.84 -0.44
N ARG A 81 -4.49 -16.31 0.55
CA ARG A 81 -4.91 -17.44 1.41
C ARG A 81 -6.15 -17.11 2.24
N ALA A 82 -6.29 -15.86 2.63
CA ALA A 82 -7.45 -15.36 3.37
C ALA A 82 -8.67 -15.04 2.47
N HIS A 83 -8.59 -15.34 1.17
CA HIS A 83 -9.65 -15.04 0.19
C HIS A 83 -10.05 -13.57 0.20
N CYS A 84 -9.07 -12.66 0.22
CA CYS A 84 -9.29 -11.22 0.16
C CYS A 84 -10.19 -10.87 -1.05
N PRO A 85 -11.30 -10.12 -0.86
CA PRO A 85 -12.20 -9.77 -1.96
C PRO A 85 -11.61 -8.72 -2.91
N LEU A 86 -10.53 -8.05 -2.52
CA LEU A 86 -9.86 -7.02 -3.32
C LEU A 86 -8.87 -7.64 -4.31
N PRO A 87 -8.63 -7.05 -5.49
CA PRO A 87 -7.57 -7.47 -6.39
C PRO A 87 -6.20 -7.33 -5.73
N VAL A 88 -5.41 -8.41 -5.73
CA VAL A 88 -4.06 -8.46 -5.12
C VAL A 88 -3.02 -8.81 -6.17
N TYR A 89 -2.00 -7.96 -6.31
CA TYR A 89 -0.83 -8.15 -7.16
C TYR A 89 0.43 -8.21 -6.30
N GLY A 90 1.33 -9.12 -6.64
CA GLY A 90 2.59 -9.33 -5.90
C GLY A 90 2.44 -10.32 -4.75
N THR A 91 2.77 -11.58 -5.03
CA THR A 91 2.76 -12.67 -4.06
C THR A 91 4.10 -13.38 -4.06
N LEU A 92 4.34 -14.34 -3.17
CA LEU A 92 5.54 -15.19 -3.21
C LEU A 92 5.63 -16.01 -4.50
N ALA A 93 4.49 -16.42 -5.06
CA ALA A 93 4.45 -17.17 -6.33
C ALA A 93 4.68 -16.27 -7.55
N GLN A 94 4.27 -15.02 -7.47
CA GLN A 94 4.39 -14.03 -8.55
C GLN A 94 4.77 -12.66 -7.97
N PRO A 95 6.03 -12.45 -7.58
CA PRO A 95 6.47 -11.22 -6.93
C PRO A 95 6.51 -10.05 -7.93
N VAL A 96 6.14 -8.87 -7.42
CA VAL A 96 6.28 -7.60 -8.14
C VAL A 96 7.48 -6.87 -7.56
N HIS A 97 8.47 -6.61 -8.40
CA HIS A 97 9.74 -6.00 -8.00
C HIS A 97 10.20 -4.94 -9.02
N ALA A 98 11.29 -4.26 -8.74
CA ALA A 98 11.78 -3.14 -9.53
C ALA A 98 11.93 -3.41 -11.06
N LEU A 99 12.10 -4.68 -11.47
CA LEU A 99 12.30 -5.02 -12.88
C LEU A 99 10.98 -5.22 -13.66
N ASN A 100 9.89 -5.60 -12.99
CA ASN A 100 8.58 -5.88 -13.62
C ASN A 100 7.47 -4.94 -13.16
N LEU A 101 7.74 -4.04 -12.21
CA LEU A 101 6.75 -3.13 -11.64
C LEU A 101 6.03 -2.29 -12.70
N ALA A 102 6.74 -1.83 -13.73
CA ALA A 102 6.15 -1.01 -14.79
C ALA A 102 5.06 -1.77 -15.56
N ASP A 103 5.29 -3.06 -15.83
CA ASP A 103 4.34 -3.92 -16.53
C ASP A 103 3.09 -4.16 -15.68
N PHE A 104 3.26 -4.44 -14.39
CA PHE A 104 2.15 -4.60 -13.45
C PHE A 104 1.35 -3.30 -13.27
N LEU A 105 1.99 -2.15 -13.19
CA LEU A 105 1.29 -0.87 -13.14
C LEU A 105 0.49 -0.60 -14.42
N ALA A 106 0.99 -0.98 -15.58
CA ALA A 106 0.27 -0.88 -16.85
C ALA A 106 -0.93 -1.84 -16.88
N GLU A 107 -0.75 -3.07 -16.41
CA GLU A 107 -1.83 -4.07 -16.28
C GLU A 107 -2.92 -3.59 -15.31
N ILE A 108 -2.56 -3.11 -14.11
CA ILE A 108 -3.52 -2.59 -13.12
C ILE A 108 -4.35 -1.46 -13.72
N ARG A 109 -3.73 -0.48 -14.38
CA ARG A 109 -4.46 0.63 -15.02
C ARG A 109 -5.42 0.16 -16.10
N ARG A 110 -5.07 -0.88 -16.85
CA ARG A 110 -5.90 -1.46 -17.91
C ARG A 110 -7.08 -2.28 -17.33
N THR A 111 -6.83 -3.04 -16.26
CA THR A 111 -7.81 -4.00 -15.69
C THR A 111 -8.72 -3.33 -14.66
N HIS A 112 -8.19 -2.37 -13.92
CA HIS A 112 -8.89 -1.65 -12.86
C HIS A 112 -8.81 -0.13 -13.09
N PRO A 113 -9.41 0.38 -14.18
CA PRO A 113 -9.38 1.82 -14.48
C PRO A 113 -10.06 2.59 -13.36
N ASN A 114 -9.39 3.64 -12.87
CA ASN A 114 -9.86 4.53 -11.80
C ASN A 114 -9.96 3.89 -10.39
N SER A 115 -9.64 2.63 -10.20
CA SER A 115 -9.49 2.06 -8.85
C SER A 115 -8.26 2.64 -8.15
N PRO A 116 -8.36 3.03 -6.86
CA PRO A 116 -7.19 3.44 -6.11
C PRO A 116 -6.24 2.27 -5.89
N VAL A 117 -4.97 2.57 -5.79
CA VAL A 117 -3.93 1.57 -5.55
C VAL A 117 -3.29 1.79 -4.18
N ILE A 118 -3.37 0.78 -3.32
CA ILE A 118 -2.62 0.74 -2.06
C ILE A 118 -1.33 -0.05 -2.32
N ALA A 119 -0.20 0.65 -2.30
CA ALA A 119 1.10 0.02 -2.48
C ALA A 119 1.72 -0.38 -1.13
N ILE A 120 2.22 -1.61 -1.05
CA ILE A 120 2.86 -2.17 0.15
C ILE A 120 4.31 -2.52 -0.20
N ASP A 121 5.27 -2.03 0.59
CA ASP A 121 6.70 -2.23 0.34
C ASP A 121 7.49 -2.27 1.64
N ALA A 122 8.69 -2.84 1.60
CA ALA A 122 9.66 -2.79 2.68
C ALA A 122 10.51 -1.53 2.61
N SER A 123 11.02 -1.10 3.73
CA SER A 123 11.97 0.01 3.83
C SER A 123 13.04 -0.26 4.88
N LEU A 124 14.14 0.46 4.77
CA LEU A 124 15.17 0.53 5.81
C LEU A 124 15.00 1.82 6.62
N GLY A 125 15.35 1.76 7.89
CA GLY A 125 15.20 2.90 8.79
C GLY A 125 16.12 2.86 10.00
N PRO A 126 15.97 3.76 10.98
CA PRO A 126 16.69 3.68 12.24
C PRO A 126 16.39 2.37 12.98
N ASP A 127 17.37 1.81 13.69
CA ASP A 127 17.23 0.55 14.44
C ASP A 127 16.03 0.58 15.42
N SER A 128 15.82 1.71 16.07
CA SER A 128 14.69 1.90 17.00
C SER A 128 13.31 1.89 16.34
N ARG A 129 13.25 1.86 15.02
CA ARG A 129 12.00 1.84 14.23
C ARG A 129 11.80 0.55 13.43
N ILE A 130 12.66 -0.44 13.61
CA ILE A 130 12.47 -1.76 13.00
C ILE A 130 11.18 -2.38 13.56
N GLY A 131 10.29 -2.82 12.68
CA GLY A 131 8.94 -3.26 13.03
C GLY A 131 7.87 -2.17 12.99
N CYS A 132 8.23 -0.91 12.68
CA CYS A 132 7.25 0.15 12.47
C CYS A 132 6.63 0.06 11.08
N LEU A 133 5.32 0.23 11.02
CA LEU A 133 4.55 0.48 9.80
C LEU A 133 4.33 1.98 9.61
N THR A 134 4.38 2.44 8.38
CA THR A 134 4.13 3.85 8.04
C THR A 134 3.11 3.90 6.91
N LEU A 135 2.01 4.59 7.15
CA LEU A 135 0.98 4.88 6.15
C LEU A 135 1.17 6.31 5.61
N ARG A 136 1.10 6.48 4.29
CA ARG A 136 1.22 7.77 3.61
C ARG A 136 0.08 7.98 2.60
N PRO A 137 -0.48 9.19 2.51
CA PRO A 137 -1.53 9.56 1.56
C PRO A 137 -0.97 9.88 0.16
N HIS A 138 0.00 9.13 -0.28
CA HIS A 138 0.60 9.22 -1.62
C HIS A 138 1.39 7.93 -1.92
N GLY A 139 1.61 7.67 -3.20
CA GLY A 139 2.39 6.52 -3.65
C GLY A 139 3.83 6.54 -3.12
N LEU A 140 4.43 5.37 -3.08
CA LEU A 140 5.84 5.20 -2.74
C LEU A 140 6.72 5.27 -4.00
N GLN A 141 7.98 5.59 -3.81
CA GLN A 141 9.02 5.43 -4.84
C GLN A 141 9.76 4.11 -4.57
N PRO A 142 9.41 3.01 -5.25
CA PRO A 142 10.03 1.73 -5.01
C PRO A 142 11.50 1.75 -5.41
N GLY A 143 12.32 0.92 -4.76
CA GLY A 143 13.71 0.71 -5.16
C GLY A 143 14.66 1.84 -4.76
N ALA A 144 14.40 2.54 -3.65
CA ALA A 144 15.37 3.50 -3.08
C ALA A 144 16.76 2.87 -2.81
N GLY A 145 16.85 1.53 -2.74
CA GLY A 145 18.11 0.78 -2.64
C GLY A 145 18.75 0.42 -3.99
N VAL A 146 18.04 0.59 -5.10
CA VAL A 146 18.56 0.39 -6.46
C VAL A 146 18.45 1.73 -7.17
N HIS A 147 19.55 2.35 -7.57
CA HIS A 147 19.66 3.68 -8.17
C HIS A 147 18.80 3.93 -9.44
N LYS A 148 17.60 3.36 -9.52
CA LYS A 148 16.62 3.60 -10.58
C LYS A 148 15.49 4.46 -10.05
N ARG A 149 15.26 5.61 -10.68
CA ARG A 149 14.02 6.39 -10.49
C ARG A 149 12.88 5.65 -11.17
N LEU A 150 12.14 4.86 -10.39
CA LEU A 150 10.90 4.25 -10.84
C LEU A 150 9.76 5.27 -10.69
N ALA A 151 8.70 5.10 -11.49
CA ALA A 151 7.49 5.89 -11.32
C ALA A 151 6.89 5.64 -9.91
N PRO A 152 6.27 6.66 -9.28
CA PRO A 152 5.54 6.46 -8.04
C PRO A 152 4.51 5.34 -8.20
N ALA A 153 4.46 4.43 -7.23
CA ALA A 153 3.53 3.31 -7.22
C ALA A 153 2.46 3.54 -6.15
N GLY A 154 1.19 3.47 -6.57
CA GLY A 154 0.04 3.61 -5.70
C GLY A 154 -0.41 5.04 -5.45
N ASP A 155 -1.61 5.17 -4.92
CA ASP A 155 -2.22 6.43 -4.46
C ASP A 155 -2.01 6.59 -2.96
N ILE A 156 -1.95 5.47 -2.24
CA ILE A 156 -1.63 5.34 -0.83
C ILE A 156 -0.50 4.34 -0.70
N SER A 157 0.34 4.49 0.32
CA SER A 157 1.39 3.51 0.58
C SER A 157 1.49 3.11 2.06
N ILE A 158 1.72 1.81 2.27
CA ILE A 158 2.08 1.23 3.56
C ILE A 158 3.51 0.71 3.43
N THR A 159 4.42 1.21 4.25
CA THR A 159 5.81 0.74 4.27
C THR A 159 6.18 0.20 5.64
N GLY A 160 6.85 -0.96 5.67
CA GLY A 160 7.39 -1.56 6.90
C GLY A 160 8.89 -1.41 7.00
N ILE A 161 9.40 -0.96 8.15
CA ILE A 161 10.85 -0.88 8.39
C ILE A 161 11.34 -2.26 8.82
N THR A 162 12.01 -2.97 7.90
CA THR A 162 12.44 -4.36 8.06
C THR A 162 13.89 -4.52 8.53
N GLY A 163 14.70 -3.48 8.38
CA GLY A 163 16.11 -3.51 8.77
C GLY A 163 16.72 -2.11 8.90
N PRO A 164 17.96 -2.04 9.41
CA PRO A 164 18.63 -0.78 9.65
C PRO A 164 19.08 -0.08 8.36
N ASN A 165 19.04 1.26 8.37
CA ASN A 165 19.77 2.04 7.39
C ASN A 165 21.28 1.82 7.59
N SER A 166 21.94 1.32 6.56
CA SER A 166 23.38 1.08 6.59
C SER A 166 24.02 1.48 5.26
N ARG A 167 25.36 1.51 5.24
CA ARG A 167 26.12 1.67 4.00
C ARG A 167 26.02 0.46 3.06
N GLN A 168 25.45 -0.64 3.56
CA GLN A 168 25.24 -1.89 2.84
C GLN A 168 23.75 -2.28 2.90
N PRO A 169 22.86 -1.58 2.17
CA PRO A 169 21.41 -1.82 2.24
C PRO A 169 21.03 -3.27 1.91
N TYR A 170 21.71 -3.88 0.97
CA TYR A 170 21.50 -5.28 0.59
C TYR A 170 21.72 -6.23 1.77
N LEU A 171 22.79 -6.03 2.53
CA LEU A 171 23.08 -6.85 3.72
C LEU A 171 22.02 -6.64 4.81
N SER A 172 21.56 -5.40 5.01
CA SER A 172 20.48 -5.12 5.96
C SER A 172 19.19 -5.87 5.60
N LEU A 173 18.81 -5.91 4.32
CA LEU A 173 17.66 -6.68 3.85
C LEU A 173 17.88 -8.20 3.99
N GLN A 174 19.09 -8.67 3.70
CA GLN A 174 19.41 -10.10 3.80
C GLN A 174 19.41 -10.62 5.25
N THR A 175 19.86 -9.79 6.21
CA THR A 175 19.96 -10.15 7.63
C THR A 175 18.75 -9.75 8.46
N ALA A 176 17.70 -9.25 7.85
CA ALA A 176 16.45 -8.91 8.53
C ALA A 176 15.85 -10.14 9.24
N ARG A 177 15.15 -9.91 10.35
CA ARG A 177 14.49 -11.00 11.09
C ARG A 177 13.17 -11.37 10.42
N LEU A 178 13.07 -12.59 9.91
CA LEU A 178 11.85 -13.10 9.28
C LEU A 178 10.63 -12.99 10.21
N ALA A 179 10.79 -13.24 11.50
CA ALA A 179 9.70 -13.11 12.47
C ALA A 179 9.11 -11.68 12.50
N THR A 180 9.96 -10.65 12.42
CA THR A 180 9.51 -9.25 12.36
C THR A 180 8.79 -8.94 11.04
N VAL A 181 9.34 -9.42 9.92
CA VAL A 181 8.72 -9.22 8.60
C VAL A 181 7.37 -9.92 8.53
N MET A 182 7.28 -11.13 9.06
CA MET A 182 6.06 -11.93 9.11
C MET A 182 4.97 -11.26 9.96
N ALA A 183 5.31 -10.80 11.16
CA ALA A 183 4.38 -10.09 12.03
C ALA A 183 3.83 -8.82 11.35
N MET A 184 4.70 -8.01 10.70
CA MET A 184 4.23 -6.85 9.92
C MET A 184 3.31 -7.25 8.77
N ALA A 185 3.62 -8.34 8.05
CA ALA A 185 2.78 -8.83 6.96
C ALA A 185 1.40 -9.29 7.45
N GLU A 186 1.33 -9.94 8.61
CA GLU A 186 0.07 -10.35 9.26
C GLU A 186 -0.78 -9.15 9.67
N GLU A 187 -0.18 -8.11 10.26
CA GLU A 187 -0.88 -6.87 10.62
C GLU A 187 -1.44 -6.13 9.41
N ILE A 188 -0.62 -5.99 8.36
CA ILE A 188 -1.09 -5.37 7.12
C ILE A 188 -2.21 -6.20 6.49
N CYS A 189 -2.08 -7.54 6.48
CA CYS A 189 -3.11 -8.43 5.98
C CYS A 189 -4.43 -8.25 6.73
N ALA A 190 -4.40 -8.25 8.07
CA ALA A 190 -5.58 -8.02 8.90
C ALA A 190 -6.25 -6.68 8.61
N CYS A 191 -5.46 -5.61 8.47
CA CYS A 191 -5.94 -4.28 8.09
C CYS A 191 -6.66 -4.29 6.72
N ILE A 192 -6.03 -4.85 5.69
CA ILE A 192 -6.58 -4.86 4.32
C ILE A 192 -7.86 -5.71 4.24
N LEU A 193 -7.92 -6.84 4.93
CA LEU A 193 -9.13 -7.67 4.97
C LEU A 193 -10.33 -6.93 5.58
N GLN A 194 -10.11 -6.05 6.52
CA GLN A 194 -11.19 -5.23 7.09
C GLN A 194 -11.60 -4.10 6.14
N VAL A 195 -10.64 -3.47 5.45
CA VAL A 195 -10.95 -2.50 4.37
C VAL A 195 -11.86 -3.14 3.31
N GLY A 196 -11.56 -4.38 2.89
CA GLY A 196 -12.38 -5.09 1.90
C GLY A 196 -13.79 -5.48 2.36
N LYS A 197 -14.05 -5.54 3.67
CA LYS A 197 -15.38 -5.85 4.21
C LYS A 197 -16.32 -4.65 4.23
N THR A 198 -15.80 -3.44 4.35
CA THR A 198 -16.61 -2.22 4.42
C THR A 198 -17.32 -1.89 3.11
N ASP A 199 -16.78 -2.34 1.97
CA ASP A 199 -17.39 -2.12 0.65
C ASP A 199 -18.61 -3.00 0.37
N THR A 200 -18.84 -4.07 1.14
CA THR A 200 -19.95 -5.02 0.94
C THR A 200 -21.26 -4.64 1.69
N THR A 201 -21.25 -3.59 2.51
CA THR A 201 -22.38 -3.26 3.39
C THR A 201 -23.26 -2.09 2.88
N THR A 202 -22.99 -1.58 1.68
CA THR A 202 -23.77 -0.48 1.08
C THR A 202 -24.50 -0.95 -0.19
N SER A 203 -25.25 -2.05 -0.06
CA SER A 203 -26.19 -2.52 -1.09
C SER A 203 -27.58 -2.64 -0.50
#